data_bb54e5d495e717ce3a570c3157e1d342
#
_entry.id   bb54e5d495e717ce3a570c3157e1d342
#
_cell.length_a   1.000
_cell.length_b   1.000
_cell.length_c   1.000
_cell.angle_alpha   90.00
_cell.angle_beta   90.00
_cell.angle_gamma   90.00
#
_symmetry.space_group_name_H-M   'P 1'
#
loop_
_entity.id
_entity.type
_entity.pdbx_description
1 polymer ?
#
loop_
_entity_poly.entity_id
_entity_poly.type
_entity_poly.pdbx_seq_one_letter_code
_entity_poly.pdbx_strand_id
1 'polypeptide(L)'
;NDGVTIADAITSSDGVSNTILTLIKEAALKTNNDAGDGTTTTIVLLESIFLNGLKEIKNGYNPLKLKQEIDESVKKVIDLLDKESVNASDKDLINLASISANDTKIGKLITEFYLKLKKSKNIKIMESDTLEDHTEKLLGYFIDSNLASPYFLKNKESITINNPNLLIIDKRINDLEELAIYINDAINKDTSLLIMADSFSDQVINEILSINDSDIPKIVLINNYEAGINKFAINDDLQALM
;
A
#
# COMPACT_ATOMS: atom_id res chain seq x y z
N ASN A 1 -2.12 -1.63 -18.04
CA ASN A 1 -3.14 -0.68 -18.48
C ASN A 1 -4.46 -0.96 -17.76
N ASP A 2 -4.52 -0.56 -16.52
CA ASP A 2 -5.67 -0.69 -15.66
C ASP A 2 -6.71 0.42 -15.96
N GLY A 3 -7.99 0.09 -15.84
CA GLY A 3 -9.09 1.03 -16.08
C GLY A 3 -9.05 2.26 -15.19
N VAL A 4 -8.54 2.16 -13.95
CA VAL A 4 -8.31 3.30 -13.05
C VAL A 4 -7.27 4.25 -13.63
N THR A 5 -6.13 3.74 -14.05
CA THR A 5 -5.05 4.56 -14.63
C THR A 5 -5.51 5.30 -15.88
N ILE A 6 -6.29 4.63 -16.74
CA ILE A 6 -6.86 5.25 -17.93
C ILE A 6 -7.91 6.32 -17.54
N ALA A 7 -8.81 6.00 -16.62
CA ALA A 7 -9.82 6.94 -16.15
C ALA A 7 -9.18 8.19 -15.52
N ASP A 8 -8.13 8.02 -14.73
CA ASP A 8 -7.43 9.14 -14.09
C ASP A 8 -6.75 10.08 -15.10
N ALA A 9 -6.27 9.56 -16.22
CA ALA A 9 -5.62 10.35 -17.26
C ALA A 9 -6.63 11.20 -18.07
N ILE A 10 -7.94 10.92 -18.00
CA ILE A 10 -8.96 11.65 -18.76
C ILE A 10 -9.35 12.90 -18.00
N THR A 11 -9.25 14.05 -18.65
CA THR A 11 -9.70 15.35 -18.14
C THR A 11 -10.54 16.09 -19.18
N SER A 12 -11.41 16.98 -18.72
CA SER A 12 -12.21 17.86 -19.59
C SER A 12 -12.03 19.31 -19.17
N SER A 13 -12.01 20.22 -20.14
CA SER A 13 -12.02 21.65 -19.88
C SER A 13 -13.42 22.19 -19.51
N ASP A 14 -14.48 21.43 -19.79
CA ASP A 14 -15.84 21.74 -19.40
C ASP A 14 -16.12 21.28 -17.97
N GLY A 15 -16.58 22.20 -17.12
CA GLY A 15 -16.80 21.94 -15.69
C GLY A 15 -17.83 20.86 -15.39
N VAL A 16 -18.92 20.80 -16.19
CA VAL A 16 -19.96 19.78 -16.02
C VAL A 16 -19.43 18.40 -16.39
N SER A 17 -18.77 18.30 -17.54
CA SER A 17 -18.13 17.07 -18.01
C SER A 17 -17.07 16.59 -17.01
N ASN A 18 -16.30 17.51 -16.44
CA ASN A 18 -15.27 17.16 -15.46
C ASN A 18 -15.87 16.62 -14.14
N THR A 19 -17.00 17.17 -13.72
CA THR A 19 -17.74 16.65 -12.55
C THR A 19 -18.23 15.20 -12.78
N ILE A 20 -18.76 14.93 -13.98
CA ILE A 20 -19.19 13.57 -14.36
C ILE A 20 -17.99 12.61 -14.40
N LEU A 21 -16.87 13.03 -14.98
CA LEU A 21 -15.64 12.26 -15.01
C LEU A 21 -15.15 11.91 -13.59
N THR A 22 -15.26 12.85 -12.64
CA THR A 22 -14.91 12.58 -11.24
C THR A 22 -15.74 11.43 -10.65
N LEU A 23 -17.05 11.41 -10.88
CA LEU A 23 -17.92 10.32 -10.42
C LEU A 23 -17.57 8.97 -11.04
N ILE A 24 -17.20 8.95 -12.33
CA ILE A 24 -16.76 7.73 -13.01
C ILE A 24 -15.43 7.23 -12.41
N LYS A 25 -14.48 8.13 -12.16
CA LYS A 25 -13.22 7.84 -11.52
C LYS A 25 -13.40 7.27 -10.11
N GLU A 26 -14.28 7.87 -9.32
CA GLU A 26 -14.60 7.39 -7.97
C GLU A 26 -15.14 5.96 -7.98
N ALA A 27 -16.02 5.61 -8.93
CA ALA A 27 -16.54 4.25 -9.06
C ALA A 27 -15.44 3.24 -9.41
N ALA A 28 -14.55 3.58 -10.35
CA ALA A 28 -13.42 2.75 -10.73
C ALA A 28 -12.41 2.60 -9.58
N LEU A 29 -12.08 3.69 -8.90
CA LEU A 29 -11.17 3.71 -7.75
C LEU A 29 -11.71 2.88 -6.58
N LYS A 30 -13.01 2.99 -6.29
CA LYS A 30 -13.66 2.17 -5.27
C LYS A 30 -13.55 0.68 -5.59
N THR A 31 -13.80 0.27 -6.83
CA THR A 31 -13.66 -1.12 -7.26
C THR A 31 -12.21 -1.59 -7.10
N ASN A 32 -11.24 -0.76 -7.47
CA ASN A 32 -9.83 -1.07 -7.29
C ASN A 32 -9.46 -1.28 -5.82
N ASN A 33 -9.92 -0.42 -4.93
CA ASN A 33 -9.63 -0.50 -3.50
C ASN A 33 -10.29 -1.71 -2.83
N ASP A 34 -11.53 -2.05 -3.25
CA ASP A 34 -12.31 -3.13 -2.64
C ASP A 34 -11.93 -4.52 -3.20
N ALA A 35 -11.61 -4.62 -4.49
CA ALA A 35 -11.41 -5.90 -5.18
C ALA A 35 -10.02 -6.05 -5.84
N GLY A 36 -9.31 -4.97 -6.11
CA GLY A 36 -8.01 -4.99 -6.79
C GLY A 36 -8.07 -5.29 -8.29
N ASP A 37 -9.26 -5.52 -8.86
CA ASP A 37 -9.49 -5.84 -10.27
C ASP A 37 -10.93 -5.49 -10.67
N GLY A 38 -11.24 -5.57 -11.99
CA GLY A 38 -12.58 -5.33 -12.51
C GLY A 38 -12.94 -3.86 -12.76
N THR A 39 -11.98 -2.96 -12.73
CA THR A 39 -12.16 -1.52 -12.89
C THR A 39 -12.76 -1.15 -14.25
N THR A 40 -12.29 -1.76 -15.34
CA THR A 40 -12.84 -1.59 -16.69
C THR A 40 -14.28 -2.10 -16.78
N THR A 41 -14.55 -3.27 -16.19
CA THR A 41 -15.91 -3.85 -16.14
C THR A 41 -16.87 -2.91 -15.40
N THR A 42 -16.42 -2.31 -14.31
CA THR A 42 -17.21 -1.31 -13.57
C THR A 42 -17.59 -0.12 -14.43
N ILE A 43 -16.67 0.43 -15.22
CA ILE A 43 -16.94 1.57 -16.10
C ILE A 43 -17.96 1.18 -17.19
N VAL A 44 -17.81 0.01 -17.81
CA VAL A 44 -18.72 -0.50 -18.85
C VAL A 44 -20.13 -0.74 -18.29
N LEU A 45 -20.23 -1.32 -17.08
CA LEU A 45 -21.51 -1.50 -16.41
C LEU A 45 -22.16 -0.16 -16.04
N LEU A 46 -21.37 0.77 -15.53
CA LEU A 46 -21.83 2.13 -15.20
C LEU A 46 -22.42 2.83 -16.43
N GLU A 47 -21.72 2.81 -17.56
CA GLU A 47 -22.19 3.36 -18.82
C GLU A 47 -23.53 2.73 -19.23
N SER A 48 -23.59 1.40 -19.23
CA SER A 48 -24.79 0.65 -19.64
C SER A 48 -25.99 0.97 -18.75
N ILE A 49 -25.84 0.95 -17.44
CA ILE A 49 -26.90 1.25 -16.47
C ILE A 49 -27.35 2.72 -16.64
N PHE A 50 -26.40 3.65 -16.76
CA PHE A 50 -26.71 5.06 -16.91
C PHE A 50 -27.47 5.37 -18.19
N LEU A 51 -26.99 4.89 -19.34
CA LEU A 51 -27.62 5.18 -20.64
C LEU A 51 -29.01 4.57 -20.75
N ASN A 52 -29.20 3.32 -20.29
CA ASN A 52 -30.50 2.69 -20.26
C ASN A 52 -31.47 3.37 -19.26
N GLY A 53 -30.99 3.71 -18.08
CA GLY A 53 -31.77 4.45 -17.09
C GLY A 53 -32.20 5.83 -17.59
N LEU A 54 -31.30 6.57 -18.27
CA LEU A 54 -31.62 7.85 -18.85
C LEU A 54 -32.71 7.75 -19.96
N LYS A 55 -32.68 6.68 -20.74
CA LYS A 55 -33.71 6.40 -21.76
C LYS A 55 -35.08 6.20 -21.11
N GLU A 56 -35.17 5.45 -20.03
CA GLU A 56 -36.42 5.21 -19.30
C GLU A 56 -36.96 6.51 -18.66
N ILE A 57 -36.07 7.33 -18.08
CA ILE A 57 -36.47 8.66 -17.55
C ILE A 57 -37.00 9.56 -18.64
N LYS A 58 -36.37 9.59 -19.82
CA LYS A 58 -36.85 10.35 -20.98
C LYS A 58 -38.22 9.86 -21.48
N ASN A 59 -38.53 8.59 -21.29
CA ASN A 59 -39.84 8.00 -21.60
C ASN A 59 -40.89 8.28 -20.51
N GLY A 60 -40.55 9.05 -19.47
CA GLY A 60 -41.47 9.46 -18.40
C GLY A 60 -41.47 8.56 -17.18
N TYR A 61 -40.50 7.63 -17.07
CA TYR A 61 -40.36 6.80 -15.87
C TYR A 61 -39.88 7.61 -14.67
N ASN A 62 -40.41 7.31 -13.48
CA ASN A 62 -40.05 8.05 -12.28
C ASN A 62 -38.62 7.68 -11.82
N PRO A 63 -37.68 8.67 -11.70
CA PRO A 63 -36.31 8.40 -11.36
C PRO A 63 -36.08 7.74 -10.00
N LEU A 64 -36.91 8.08 -8.99
CA LEU A 64 -36.80 7.48 -7.65
C LEU A 64 -37.22 6.01 -7.67
N LYS A 65 -38.28 5.70 -8.42
CA LYS A 65 -38.74 4.32 -8.61
C LYS A 65 -37.72 3.51 -9.39
N LEU A 66 -37.12 4.09 -10.45
CA LEU A 66 -36.07 3.44 -11.21
C LEU A 66 -34.87 3.09 -10.35
N LYS A 67 -34.43 4.02 -9.47
CA LYS A 67 -33.36 3.76 -8.53
C LYS A 67 -33.66 2.59 -7.61
N GLN A 68 -34.85 2.53 -7.03
CA GLN A 68 -35.26 1.42 -6.17
C GLN A 68 -35.22 0.07 -6.89
N GLU A 69 -35.72 0.03 -8.13
CA GLU A 69 -35.74 -1.21 -8.93
C GLU A 69 -34.31 -1.64 -9.35
N ILE A 70 -33.42 -0.68 -9.60
CA ILE A 70 -31.99 -0.98 -9.82
C ILE A 70 -31.37 -1.58 -8.55
N ASP A 71 -31.59 -0.97 -7.38
CA ASP A 71 -31.07 -1.44 -6.12
C ASP A 71 -31.57 -2.86 -5.77
N GLU A 72 -32.84 -3.16 -6.03
CA GLU A 72 -33.41 -4.50 -5.86
C GLU A 72 -32.83 -5.51 -6.86
N SER A 73 -32.60 -5.09 -8.09
CA SER A 73 -32.02 -5.94 -9.14
C SER A 73 -30.56 -6.27 -8.82
N VAL A 74 -29.79 -5.30 -8.33
CA VAL A 74 -28.41 -5.52 -7.88
C VAL A 74 -28.36 -6.57 -6.77
N LYS A 75 -29.25 -6.50 -5.77
CA LYS A 75 -29.33 -7.53 -4.70
C LYS A 75 -29.55 -8.93 -5.25
N LYS A 76 -30.50 -9.06 -6.21
CA LYS A 76 -30.77 -10.37 -6.86
C LYS A 76 -29.57 -10.90 -7.63
N VAL A 77 -28.83 -10.01 -8.30
CA VAL A 77 -27.60 -10.39 -9.04
C VAL A 77 -26.52 -10.83 -8.06
N ILE A 78 -26.33 -10.13 -6.93
CA ILE A 78 -25.38 -10.53 -5.88
C ILE A 78 -25.72 -11.89 -5.33
N ASP A 79 -27.01 -12.12 -4.95
CA ASP A 79 -27.48 -13.41 -4.45
C ASP A 79 -27.27 -14.57 -5.45
N LEU A 80 -27.36 -14.28 -6.75
CA LEU A 80 -27.08 -15.25 -7.81
C LEU A 80 -25.59 -15.53 -7.93
N LEU A 81 -24.75 -14.51 -7.92
CA LEU A 81 -23.30 -14.64 -7.96
C LEU A 81 -22.78 -15.45 -6.75
N ASP A 82 -23.30 -15.21 -5.56
CA ASP A 82 -22.94 -15.97 -4.36
C ASP A 82 -23.28 -17.46 -4.47
N LYS A 83 -24.40 -17.79 -5.13
CA LYS A 83 -24.82 -19.18 -5.36
C LYS A 83 -24.02 -19.89 -6.44
N GLU A 84 -23.61 -19.16 -7.47
CA GLU A 84 -22.87 -19.70 -8.61
C GLU A 84 -21.36 -19.71 -8.38
N SER A 85 -20.86 -18.95 -7.37
CA SER A 85 -19.45 -18.88 -7.07
C SER A 85 -18.91 -20.21 -6.52
N VAL A 86 -17.72 -20.58 -6.96
CA VAL A 86 -17.02 -21.78 -6.50
C VAL A 86 -15.63 -21.41 -5.97
N ASN A 87 -15.15 -22.19 -5.01
CA ASN A 87 -13.78 -21.99 -4.50
C ASN A 87 -12.74 -22.27 -5.59
N ALA A 88 -11.83 -21.32 -5.82
CA ALA A 88 -10.75 -21.48 -6.77
C ALA A 88 -9.75 -22.56 -6.31
N SER A 89 -9.42 -23.49 -7.20
CA SER A 89 -8.32 -24.42 -7.00
C SER A 89 -6.96 -23.70 -7.20
N ASP A 90 -5.85 -24.32 -6.77
CA ASP A 90 -4.52 -23.75 -6.97
C ASP A 90 -4.18 -23.54 -8.45
N LYS A 91 -4.75 -24.37 -9.34
CA LYS A 91 -4.61 -24.19 -10.79
C LYS A 91 -5.38 -22.97 -11.30
N ASP A 92 -6.56 -22.71 -10.73
CA ASP A 92 -7.36 -21.55 -11.10
C ASP A 92 -6.69 -20.25 -10.65
N LEU A 93 -5.96 -20.28 -9.53
CA LEU A 93 -5.19 -19.12 -9.04
C LEU A 93 -4.12 -18.67 -10.05
N ILE A 94 -3.45 -19.59 -10.73
CA ILE A 94 -2.48 -19.24 -11.79
C ILE A 94 -3.19 -18.51 -12.93
N ASN A 95 -4.34 -19.02 -13.35
CA ASN A 95 -5.11 -18.39 -14.42
C ASN A 95 -5.63 -17.01 -14.01
N LEU A 96 -6.17 -16.87 -12.79
CA LEU A 96 -6.64 -15.60 -12.24
C LEU A 96 -5.51 -14.56 -12.19
N ALA A 97 -4.38 -14.92 -11.60
CA ALA A 97 -3.23 -14.03 -11.51
C ALA A 97 -2.66 -13.66 -12.89
N SER A 98 -2.65 -14.61 -13.84
CA SER A 98 -2.18 -14.36 -15.21
C SER A 98 -3.10 -13.41 -15.98
N ILE A 99 -4.41 -13.52 -15.79
CA ILE A 99 -5.40 -12.63 -16.42
C ILE A 99 -5.27 -11.22 -15.81
N SER A 100 -5.22 -11.10 -14.49
CA SER A 100 -5.10 -9.83 -13.80
C SER A 100 -3.79 -9.10 -14.14
N ALA A 101 -2.66 -9.82 -14.17
CA ALA A 101 -1.36 -9.27 -14.57
C ALA A 101 -1.23 -9.03 -16.08
N ASN A 102 -2.14 -9.59 -16.89
CA ASN A 102 -2.01 -9.69 -18.35
C ASN A 102 -0.67 -10.32 -18.80
N ASP A 103 -0.08 -11.15 -17.95
CA ASP A 103 1.19 -11.84 -18.15
C ASP A 103 1.22 -13.17 -17.40
N THR A 104 1.44 -14.25 -18.16
CA THR A 104 1.44 -15.62 -17.62
C THR A 104 2.67 -15.88 -16.73
N LYS A 105 3.82 -15.26 -17.03
CA LYS A 105 5.06 -15.44 -16.26
C LYS A 105 4.90 -14.79 -14.89
N ILE A 106 4.41 -13.56 -14.86
CA ILE A 106 4.12 -12.82 -13.60
C ILE A 106 3.04 -13.55 -12.80
N GLY A 107 1.96 -13.99 -13.45
CA GLY A 107 0.88 -14.73 -12.80
C GLY A 107 1.36 -16.01 -12.11
N LYS A 108 2.23 -16.79 -12.76
CA LYS A 108 2.85 -17.97 -12.17
C LYS A 108 3.74 -17.60 -10.98
N LEU A 109 4.62 -16.61 -11.14
CA LEU A 109 5.54 -16.16 -10.10
C LEU A 109 4.81 -15.77 -8.82
N ILE A 110 3.78 -14.93 -8.95
CA ILE A 110 2.96 -14.48 -7.83
C ILE A 110 2.22 -15.64 -7.18
N THR A 111 1.60 -16.52 -7.99
CA THR A 111 0.83 -17.66 -7.46
C THR A 111 1.71 -18.65 -6.72
N GLU A 112 2.85 -19.01 -7.28
CA GLU A 112 3.80 -19.91 -6.62
C GLU A 112 4.28 -19.34 -5.28
N PHE A 113 4.56 -18.04 -5.25
CA PHE A 113 4.96 -17.37 -4.02
C PHE A 113 3.81 -17.30 -3.00
N TYR A 114 2.60 -16.96 -3.42
CA TYR A 114 1.40 -16.97 -2.58
C TYR A 114 1.15 -18.33 -1.93
N LEU A 115 1.30 -19.41 -2.68
CA LEU A 115 1.16 -20.77 -2.17
C LEU A 115 2.29 -21.12 -1.18
N LYS A 116 3.55 -20.74 -1.47
CA LYS A 116 4.69 -20.89 -0.54
C LYS A 116 4.47 -20.16 0.79
N LEU A 117 3.77 -19.05 0.77
CA LEU A 117 3.38 -18.29 1.97
C LEU A 117 2.10 -18.82 2.64
N LYS A 118 1.64 -20.02 2.29
CA LYS A 118 0.40 -20.63 2.82
C LYS A 118 -0.83 -19.72 2.64
N LYS A 119 -0.91 -19.07 1.49
CA LYS A 119 -1.99 -18.15 1.11
C LYS A 119 -2.08 -16.89 2.01
N SER A 120 -0.94 -16.44 2.51
CA SER A 120 -0.85 -15.17 3.25
C SER A 120 -1.14 -14.00 2.33
N LYS A 121 -1.87 -13.00 2.83
CA LYS A 121 -2.17 -11.76 2.11
C LYS A 121 -1.03 -10.73 2.18
N ASN A 122 0.02 -11.00 2.96
CA ASN A 122 1.12 -10.07 3.17
C ASN A 122 2.15 -10.21 2.04
N ILE A 123 1.76 -9.80 0.83
CA ILE A 123 2.63 -9.72 -0.34
C ILE A 123 2.73 -8.25 -0.74
N LYS A 124 3.95 -7.74 -0.81
CA LYS A 124 4.24 -6.42 -1.36
C LYS A 124 4.91 -6.58 -2.72
N ILE A 125 4.49 -5.78 -3.69
CA ILE A 125 5.10 -5.71 -5.03
C ILE A 125 5.92 -4.42 -5.06
N MET A 126 7.19 -4.54 -5.45
CA MET A 126 8.14 -3.43 -5.52
C MET A 126 8.91 -3.49 -6.83
N GLU A 127 9.49 -2.39 -7.24
CA GLU A 127 10.46 -2.39 -8.33
C GLU A 127 11.70 -3.17 -7.91
N SER A 128 12.25 -3.95 -8.85
CA SER A 128 13.45 -4.75 -8.61
C SER A 128 14.70 -3.95 -8.91
N ASP A 129 15.71 -4.06 -8.06
CA ASP A 129 17.04 -3.52 -8.31
C ASP A 129 17.85 -4.36 -9.32
N THR A 130 17.28 -5.50 -9.77
CA THR A 130 17.86 -6.41 -10.75
C THR A 130 17.11 -6.39 -12.06
N LEU A 131 17.72 -6.94 -13.13
CA LEU A 131 17.09 -7.06 -14.45
C LEU A 131 16.03 -8.17 -14.53
N GLU A 132 15.89 -8.97 -13.50
CA GLU A 132 14.98 -10.12 -13.46
C GLU A 132 13.93 -9.97 -12.36
N ASP A 133 12.70 -10.42 -12.67
CA ASP A 133 11.65 -10.53 -11.67
C ASP A 133 11.99 -11.67 -10.71
N HIS A 134 11.94 -11.41 -9.42
CA HIS A 134 12.20 -12.41 -8.39
C HIS A 134 11.26 -12.25 -7.19
N THR A 135 11.23 -13.24 -6.33
CA THR A 135 10.45 -13.22 -5.08
C THR A 135 11.37 -13.44 -3.91
N GLU A 136 11.21 -12.61 -2.89
CA GLU A 136 11.94 -12.71 -1.63
C GLU A 136 10.96 -12.91 -0.46
N LYS A 137 11.32 -13.81 0.46
CA LYS A 137 10.55 -14.01 1.69
C LYS A 137 11.31 -13.40 2.86
N LEU A 138 10.76 -12.33 3.39
CA LEU A 138 11.24 -11.71 4.62
C LEU A 138 10.50 -12.32 5.82
N LEU A 139 11.25 -12.55 6.91
CA LEU A 139 10.68 -12.91 8.20
C LEU A 139 10.69 -11.64 9.06
N GLY A 140 9.51 -11.12 9.39
CA GLY A 140 9.39 -9.90 10.16
C GLY A 140 8.38 -8.93 9.58
N TYR A 141 8.52 -7.68 9.97
CA TYR A 141 7.64 -6.60 9.55
C TYR A 141 8.39 -5.66 8.60
N PHE A 142 7.78 -5.34 7.48
CA PHE A 142 8.32 -4.36 6.53
C PHE A 142 7.67 -3.00 6.77
N ILE A 143 8.51 -1.98 6.97
CA ILE A 143 8.06 -0.59 7.15
C ILE A 143 8.54 0.22 5.96
N ASP A 144 7.63 0.93 5.31
CA ASP A 144 7.94 1.85 4.22
C ASP A 144 8.46 3.17 4.81
N SER A 145 9.74 3.20 5.16
CA SER A 145 10.39 4.33 5.76
C SER A 145 11.80 4.50 5.19
N ASN A 146 12.38 5.68 5.37
CA ASN A 146 13.71 5.97 4.86
C ASN A 146 14.68 6.30 5.99
N LEU A 147 15.95 5.94 5.81
CA LEU A 147 17.01 6.46 6.66
C LEU A 147 17.00 7.99 6.67
N ALA A 148 17.19 8.60 7.82
CA ALA A 148 17.29 10.05 7.93
C ALA A 148 18.45 10.64 7.12
N SER A 149 19.48 9.80 6.86
CA SER A 149 20.59 10.16 5.99
C SER A 149 21.20 8.92 5.33
N PRO A 150 21.55 8.96 4.06
CA PRO A 150 22.25 7.86 3.39
C PRO A 150 23.67 7.59 3.96
N TYR A 151 24.24 8.51 4.69
CA TYR A 151 25.54 8.34 5.33
C TYR A 151 25.54 7.25 6.42
N PHE A 152 24.37 6.87 6.96
CA PHE A 152 24.26 5.70 7.83
C PHE A 152 24.64 4.38 7.14
N LEU A 153 24.51 4.31 5.82
CA LEU A 153 24.90 3.12 5.03
C LEU A 153 26.42 2.95 4.89
N LYS A 154 27.22 3.97 5.15
CA LYS A 154 28.70 3.96 5.02
C LYS A 154 29.18 3.34 3.70
N ASN A 155 28.58 3.76 2.57
CA ASN A 155 28.84 3.26 1.22
C ASN A 155 28.45 1.79 0.96
N LYS A 156 27.57 1.22 1.78
CA LYS A 156 26.97 -0.09 1.55
C LYS A 156 25.56 0.10 0.96
N GLU A 157 25.06 -0.88 0.23
CA GLU A 157 23.68 -0.89 -0.27
C GLU A 157 22.66 -1.09 0.86
N SER A 158 23.05 -1.85 1.89
CA SER A 158 22.21 -2.10 3.07
C SER A 158 23.05 -2.30 4.32
N ILE A 159 22.43 -2.13 5.47
CA ILE A 159 23.02 -2.45 6.78
C ILE A 159 22.09 -3.38 7.56
N THR A 160 22.69 -4.30 8.29
CA THR A 160 21.98 -5.16 9.24
C THR A 160 22.42 -4.81 10.65
N ILE A 161 21.45 -4.49 11.51
CA ILE A 161 21.68 -4.20 12.91
C ILE A 161 21.07 -5.34 13.72
N ASN A 162 21.88 -5.98 14.54
CA ASN A 162 21.43 -7.13 15.33
C ASN A 162 20.81 -6.68 16.65
N ASN A 163 19.60 -7.15 16.94
CA ASN A 163 18.86 -6.91 18.19
C ASN A 163 18.88 -5.44 18.65
N PRO A 164 18.48 -4.47 17.81
CA PRO A 164 18.44 -3.09 18.23
C PRO A 164 17.31 -2.86 19.21
N ASN A 165 17.51 -1.96 20.17
CA ASN A 165 16.40 -1.33 20.86
C ASN A 165 15.70 -0.38 19.90
N LEU A 166 14.37 -0.36 19.90
CA LEU A 166 13.57 0.53 19.07
C LEU A 166 13.00 1.66 19.93
N LEU A 167 13.24 2.91 19.53
CA LEU A 167 12.64 4.11 20.10
C LEU A 167 11.74 4.75 19.03
N ILE A 168 10.46 4.87 19.33
CA ILE A 168 9.48 5.51 18.44
C ILE A 168 9.06 6.84 19.06
N ILE A 169 9.18 7.93 18.29
CA ILE A 169 8.85 9.28 18.72
C ILE A 169 7.92 9.92 17.69
N ASP A 170 6.74 10.33 18.11
CA ASP A 170 5.72 10.90 17.25
C ASP A 170 5.84 12.43 17.15
N LYS A 171 7.03 12.89 16.78
CA LYS A 171 7.32 14.31 16.50
C LYS A 171 8.64 14.47 15.74
N ARG A 172 8.88 15.68 15.25
CA ARG A 172 10.20 16.08 14.76
C ARG A 172 11.18 16.28 15.92
N ILE A 173 12.40 15.80 15.74
CA ILE A 173 13.51 15.97 16.69
C ILE A 173 14.44 17.07 16.19
N ASN A 174 14.60 18.11 16.98
CA ASN A 174 15.39 19.28 16.62
C ASN A 174 16.72 19.35 17.37
N ASP A 175 16.82 18.74 18.54
CA ASP A 175 17.96 18.79 19.42
C ASP A 175 18.36 17.39 19.91
N LEU A 176 19.66 17.09 19.98
CA LEU A 176 20.20 15.83 20.46
C LEU A 176 19.91 15.62 21.97
N GLU A 177 19.74 16.70 22.73
CA GLU A 177 19.38 16.59 24.16
C GLU A 177 18.08 15.81 24.38
N GLU A 178 17.14 15.87 23.44
CA GLU A 178 15.88 15.11 23.49
C GLU A 178 16.10 13.60 23.47
N LEU A 179 17.20 13.15 22.91
CA LEU A 179 17.59 11.74 22.75
C LEU A 179 18.67 11.30 23.75
N ALA A 180 19.27 12.22 24.48
CA ALA A 180 20.49 11.98 25.27
C ALA A 180 20.35 10.82 26.27
N ILE A 181 19.22 10.68 26.93
CA ILE A 181 18.96 9.60 27.91
C ILE A 181 19.03 8.24 27.23
N TYR A 182 18.38 8.08 26.08
CA TYR A 182 18.31 6.83 25.34
C TYR A 182 19.64 6.46 24.69
N ILE A 183 20.34 7.47 24.15
CA ILE A 183 21.66 7.32 23.54
C ILE A 183 22.68 6.89 24.59
N ASN A 184 22.73 7.55 25.76
CA ASN A 184 23.62 7.21 26.83
C ASN A 184 23.34 5.82 27.40
N ASP A 185 22.07 5.42 27.53
CA ASP A 185 21.69 4.07 27.94
C ASP A 185 22.18 3.01 26.95
N ALA A 186 21.98 3.23 25.64
CA ALA A 186 22.45 2.34 24.59
C ALA A 186 23.98 2.21 24.57
N ILE A 187 24.71 3.32 24.74
CA ILE A 187 26.17 3.33 24.80
C ILE A 187 26.67 2.58 26.04
N ASN A 188 26.09 2.85 27.21
CA ASN A 188 26.48 2.22 28.46
C ASN A 188 26.22 0.72 28.47
N LYS A 189 25.16 0.26 27.82
CA LYS A 189 24.78 -1.15 27.72
C LYS A 189 25.42 -1.85 26.52
N ASP A 190 26.19 -1.15 25.70
CA ASP A 190 26.77 -1.64 24.45
C ASP A 190 25.72 -2.25 23.51
N THR A 191 24.52 -1.63 23.44
CA THR A 191 23.41 -2.06 22.59
C THR A 191 23.20 -1.13 21.40
N SER A 192 22.65 -1.65 20.31
CA SER A 192 22.26 -0.82 19.17
C SER A 192 20.91 -0.15 19.43
N LEU A 193 20.73 1.04 18.88
CA LEU A 193 19.51 1.84 19.02
C LEU A 193 19.01 2.29 17.65
N LEU A 194 17.78 1.93 17.34
CA LEU A 194 17.06 2.39 16.17
C LEU A 194 16.02 3.43 16.60
N ILE A 195 16.14 4.67 16.10
CA ILE A 195 15.25 5.76 16.47
C ILE A 195 14.38 6.10 15.26
N MET A 196 13.08 5.97 15.42
CA MET A 196 12.08 6.33 14.42
C MET A 196 11.35 7.58 14.88
N ALA A 197 11.37 8.63 14.07
CA ALA A 197 10.65 9.88 14.32
C ALA A 197 10.11 10.48 13.02
N ASP A 198 9.25 11.51 13.11
CA ASP A 198 8.70 12.18 11.93
C ASP A 198 9.80 12.74 11.03
N SER A 199 10.78 13.37 11.61
CA SER A 199 11.99 13.85 10.94
C SER A 199 13.02 14.28 11.97
N PHE A 200 14.25 14.51 11.53
CA PHE A 200 15.35 14.99 12.34
C PHE A 200 15.94 16.25 11.72
N SER A 201 16.49 17.14 12.54
CA SER A 201 17.27 18.27 12.05
C SER A 201 18.63 17.79 11.53
N ASP A 202 19.23 18.56 10.61
CA ASP A 202 20.55 18.25 10.08
C ASP A 202 21.63 18.23 11.19
N GLN A 203 21.45 19.06 12.22
CA GLN A 203 22.33 19.07 13.37
C GLN A 203 22.30 17.71 14.10
N VAL A 204 21.12 17.20 14.44
CA VAL A 204 20.93 15.89 15.12
C VAL A 204 21.52 14.76 14.27
N ILE A 205 21.26 14.77 12.95
CA ILE A 205 21.80 13.78 12.04
C ILE A 205 23.34 13.77 12.07
N ASN A 206 23.97 14.93 11.95
CA ASN A 206 25.43 15.07 11.93
C ASN A 206 26.07 14.68 13.26
N GLU A 207 25.44 15.02 14.39
CA GLU A 207 25.91 14.64 15.72
C GLU A 207 25.86 13.12 15.91
N ILE A 208 24.77 12.46 15.51
CA ILE A 208 24.64 11.00 15.58
C ILE A 208 25.64 10.31 14.64
N LEU A 209 25.85 10.84 13.43
CA LEU A 209 26.86 10.30 12.50
C LEU A 209 28.27 10.40 13.10
N SER A 210 28.54 11.47 13.85
CA SER A 210 29.85 11.65 14.55
C SER A 210 30.06 10.68 15.71
N ILE A 211 29.00 10.23 16.35
CA ILE A 211 29.06 9.23 17.43
C ILE A 211 29.29 7.81 16.88
N ASN A 212 28.90 7.56 15.63
CA ASN A 212 29.00 6.23 15.00
C ASN A 212 30.39 5.97 14.36
N ASP A 213 31.38 5.65 15.19
CA ASP A 213 32.76 5.41 14.72
C ASP A 213 33.01 4.04 14.06
N SER A 214 32.09 3.08 14.23
CA SER A 214 32.25 1.71 13.72
C SER A 214 31.72 1.54 12.28
N ASP A 215 32.15 0.48 11.58
CA ASP A 215 31.69 0.12 10.24
C ASP A 215 30.19 -0.21 10.17
N ILE A 216 29.60 -0.62 11.29
CA ILE A 216 28.16 -0.81 11.47
C ILE A 216 27.72 0.22 12.51
N PRO A 217 26.85 1.17 12.14
CA PRO A 217 26.41 2.20 13.07
C PRO A 217 25.59 1.56 14.20
N LYS A 218 25.89 1.95 15.45
CA LYS A 218 25.12 1.50 16.63
C LYS A 218 23.83 2.27 16.80
N ILE A 219 23.78 3.51 16.36
CA ILE A 219 22.60 4.38 16.43
C ILE A 219 22.16 4.74 15.02
N VAL A 220 20.94 4.43 14.65
CA VAL A 220 20.40 4.73 13.33
C VAL A 220 19.08 5.49 13.45
N LEU A 221 18.95 6.52 12.62
CA LEU A 221 17.78 7.38 12.55
C LEU A 221 16.95 7.04 11.32
N ILE A 222 15.64 6.82 11.51
CA ILE A 222 14.66 6.53 10.46
C ILE A 222 13.56 7.58 10.48
N ASN A 223 13.27 8.15 9.32
CA ASN A 223 12.13 9.04 9.15
C ASN A 223 10.85 8.23 8.93
N ASN A 224 9.82 8.48 9.74
CA ASN A 224 8.50 7.90 9.57
C ASN A 224 7.63 8.86 8.77
N TYR A 225 7.44 8.57 7.46
CA TYR A 225 6.64 9.42 6.57
C TYR A 225 5.15 9.09 6.58
N GLU A 226 4.74 8.04 7.28
CA GLU A 226 3.32 7.72 7.41
C GLU A 226 2.57 8.82 8.15
N ALA A 227 1.33 9.06 7.73
CA ALA A 227 0.49 10.11 8.30
C ALA A 227 -0.88 9.55 8.73
N GLY A 228 -1.50 10.23 9.69
CA GLY A 228 -2.86 9.92 10.13
C GLY A 228 -2.99 8.57 10.85
N ILE A 229 -4.09 7.89 10.63
CA ILE A 229 -4.45 6.63 11.32
C ILE A 229 -3.44 5.51 11.06
N ASN A 230 -2.88 5.43 9.86
CA ASN A 230 -1.90 4.41 9.49
C ASN A 230 -0.63 4.50 10.35
N LYS A 231 -0.18 5.70 10.66
CA LYS A 231 0.99 5.93 11.52
C LYS A 231 0.82 5.34 12.91
N PHE A 232 -0.34 5.56 13.53
CA PHE A 232 -0.63 5.01 14.85
C PHE A 232 -0.69 3.47 14.82
N ALA A 233 -1.36 2.91 13.80
CA ALA A 233 -1.44 1.46 13.64
C ALA A 233 -0.05 0.80 13.47
N ILE A 234 0.85 1.40 12.68
CA ILE A 234 2.22 0.90 12.51
C ILE A 234 3.00 0.99 13.81
N ASN A 235 2.88 2.09 14.55
CA ASN A 235 3.57 2.25 15.83
C ASN A 235 3.08 1.24 16.86
N ASP A 236 1.77 0.98 16.93
CA ASP A 236 1.19 -0.04 17.81
C ASP A 236 1.64 -1.46 17.43
N ASP A 237 1.67 -1.78 16.14
CA ASP A 237 2.15 -3.06 15.63
C ASP A 237 3.63 -3.29 15.97
N LEU A 238 4.47 -2.26 15.82
CA LEU A 238 5.89 -2.33 16.16
C LEU A 238 6.11 -2.54 17.66
N GLN A 239 5.33 -1.85 18.50
CA GLN A 239 5.38 -2.06 19.96
C GLN A 239 4.97 -3.48 20.35
N ALA A 240 4.02 -4.06 19.63
CA ALA A 240 3.56 -5.43 19.91
C ALA A 240 4.57 -6.51 19.46
N LEU A 241 5.44 -6.20 18.50
CA LEU A 241 6.45 -7.11 17.96
C LEU A 241 7.76 -7.12 18.75
N MET A 242 8.05 -6.05 19.52
CA MET A 242 9.26 -5.87 20.31
C MET A 242 9.07 -6.28 21.76
#